data_cb970e61c9813c5be12c73574cb44f87
#
_entry.id   cb970e61c9813c5be12c73574cb44f87
#
_cell.length_a   1.000
_cell.length_b   1.000
_cell.length_c   1.000
_cell.angle_alpha   90.00
_cell.angle_beta   90.00
_cell.angle_gamma   90.00
#
_symmetry.space_group_name_H-M   'P 1'
#
loop_
_entity.id
_entity.type
_entity.pdbx_description
1 polymer ?
#
loop_
_entity_poly.entity_id
_entity_poly.type
_entity_poly.pdbx_seq_one_letter_code
_entity_poly.pdbx_strand_id
1 'polypeptide(L)'
;RQTLMSTWLEQWDRRYTARVRLLVEILQVLAQEPRFALKGGTAINLFEHDLPRLSVDIDLAWLPVHDYAEDARLIAEALVRLAGELRARPLQLQVQTSAGEGGAVTRLVASRGRARVQIETTPVMRGTVHPVRTMVVRPRVEDAFGFAEVQVLNFTDLYAGKLAAALSRQHPRDLFDVGLLLQDERADEALWRTFLVYLTCSPKPAWEMLTPRVPADFVATFEAHFKGMTAEPIGVAALLESR
;
A
#
# COMPACT_ATOMS: atom_id res chain seq x y z
N ARG A 1 -17.49 -24.53 10.03
CA ARG A 1 -16.61 -23.34 9.89
C ARG A 1 -16.59 -22.79 8.47
N GLN A 2 -16.65 -23.62 7.40
CA GLN A 2 -16.66 -23.15 6.00
C GLN A 2 -17.93 -22.37 5.60
N THR A 3 -19.08 -22.64 6.18
CA THR A 3 -20.36 -22.04 5.78
C THR A 3 -20.54 -20.58 6.28
N LEU A 4 -19.89 -20.20 7.39
CA LEU A 4 -19.94 -18.84 7.93
C LEU A 4 -18.93 -17.88 7.26
N MET A 5 -17.86 -18.43 6.67
CA MET A 5 -16.82 -17.63 5.99
C MET A 5 -17.26 -17.06 4.64
N SER A 6 -18.27 -17.64 3.99
CA SER A 6 -18.69 -17.18 2.65
C SER A 6 -19.56 -15.92 2.69
N THR A 7 -20.33 -15.70 3.74
CA THR A 7 -21.35 -14.64 3.77
C THR A 7 -20.80 -13.22 3.86
N TRP A 8 -19.72 -12.97 4.60
CA TRP A 8 -19.15 -11.63 4.70
C TRP A 8 -18.30 -11.24 3.48
N LEU A 9 -17.67 -12.21 2.79
CA LEU A 9 -16.98 -11.97 1.53
C LEU A 9 -17.93 -11.62 0.39
N GLU A 10 -19.18 -12.05 0.45
CA GLU A 10 -20.22 -11.74 -0.55
C GLU A 10 -20.61 -10.26 -0.54
N GLN A 11 -20.33 -9.53 0.54
CA GLN A 11 -20.58 -8.09 0.65
C GLN A 11 -19.56 -7.26 -0.15
N TRP A 12 -18.45 -7.88 -0.58
CA TRP A 12 -17.35 -7.22 -1.28
C TRP A 12 -17.43 -7.43 -2.78
N ASP A 13 -17.03 -6.41 -3.54
CA ASP A 13 -16.93 -6.56 -5.00
C ASP A 13 -15.88 -7.63 -5.37
N ARG A 14 -16.33 -8.65 -6.09
CA ARG A 14 -15.48 -9.79 -6.52
C ARG A 14 -14.24 -9.37 -7.31
N ARG A 15 -14.28 -8.23 -7.99
CA ARG A 15 -13.12 -7.68 -8.72
C ARG A 15 -12.00 -7.36 -7.76
N TYR A 16 -12.30 -6.82 -6.59
CA TYR A 16 -11.30 -6.48 -5.58
C TYR A 16 -10.87 -7.71 -4.78
N THR A 17 -11.77 -8.59 -4.38
CA THR A 17 -11.39 -9.80 -3.61
C THR A 17 -10.46 -10.72 -4.38
N ALA A 18 -10.66 -10.89 -5.69
CA ALA A 18 -9.75 -11.65 -6.54
C ALA A 18 -8.34 -11.03 -6.60
N ARG A 19 -8.26 -9.68 -6.61
CA ARG A 19 -6.97 -8.97 -6.58
C ARG A 19 -6.29 -9.11 -5.23
N VAL A 20 -7.02 -9.01 -4.10
CA VAL A 20 -6.45 -9.19 -2.76
C VAL A 20 -5.91 -10.60 -2.60
N ARG A 21 -6.60 -11.63 -3.08
CA ARG A 21 -6.10 -13.00 -3.04
C ARG A 21 -4.78 -13.15 -3.80
N LEU A 22 -4.72 -12.64 -5.02
CA LEU A 22 -3.48 -12.65 -5.80
C LEU A 22 -2.36 -11.85 -5.09
N LEU A 23 -2.70 -10.72 -4.48
CA LEU A 23 -1.77 -9.88 -3.73
C LEU A 23 -1.15 -10.63 -2.55
N VAL A 24 -1.95 -11.34 -1.74
CA VAL A 24 -1.45 -12.11 -0.59
C VAL A 24 -0.49 -13.23 -1.05
N GLU A 25 -0.77 -13.89 -2.17
CA GLU A 25 0.15 -14.87 -2.76
C GLU A 25 1.47 -14.23 -3.21
N ILE A 26 1.42 -13.03 -3.81
CA ILE A 26 2.62 -12.28 -4.21
C ILE A 26 3.46 -11.86 -3.00
N LEU A 27 2.83 -11.48 -1.89
CA LEU A 27 3.53 -11.08 -0.67
C LEU A 27 4.42 -12.20 -0.12
N GLN A 28 4.04 -13.46 -0.26
CA GLN A 28 4.87 -14.61 0.17
C GLN A 28 6.18 -14.70 -0.63
N VAL A 29 6.16 -14.35 -1.91
CA VAL A 29 7.37 -14.30 -2.74
C VAL A 29 8.20 -13.07 -2.40
N LEU A 30 7.55 -11.92 -2.22
CA LEU A 30 8.20 -10.67 -1.84
C LEU A 30 8.97 -10.78 -0.51
N ALA A 31 8.47 -11.59 0.44
CA ALA A 31 9.14 -11.85 1.72
C ALA A 31 10.57 -12.37 1.60
N GLN A 32 10.96 -12.92 0.44
CA GLN A 32 12.31 -13.40 0.16
C GLN A 32 13.30 -12.28 -0.18
N GLU A 33 12.83 -11.05 -0.39
CA GLU A 33 13.69 -9.90 -0.69
C GLU A 33 13.74 -8.92 0.51
N PRO A 34 14.71 -9.08 1.43
CA PRO A 34 14.74 -8.37 2.71
C PRO A 34 15.06 -6.86 2.59
N ARG A 35 15.44 -6.39 1.42
CA ARG A 35 15.72 -4.97 1.18
C ARG A 35 14.46 -4.15 0.93
N PHE A 36 13.30 -4.81 0.73
CA PHE A 36 12.00 -4.14 0.67
C PHE A 36 11.22 -4.27 1.96
N ALA A 37 10.45 -3.23 2.27
CA ALA A 37 9.38 -3.30 3.25
C ALA A 37 8.07 -2.83 2.62
N LEU A 38 6.98 -3.47 3.01
CA LEU A 38 5.63 -3.10 2.59
C LEU A 38 5.23 -1.78 3.24
N LYS A 39 4.63 -0.90 2.45
CA LYS A 39 4.05 0.37 2.89
C LYS A 39 2.66 0.59 2.28
N GLY A 40 2.09 1.76 2.51
CA GLY A 40 0.85 2.19 1.86
C GLY A 40 -0.40 1.50 2.38
N GLY A 41 -1.45 1.51 1.56
CA GLY A 41 -2.77 1.01 1.95
C GLY A 41 -2.80 -0.47 2.28
N THR A 42 -2.00 -1.30 1.63
CA THR A 42 -1.93 -2.73 1.89
C THR A 42 -1.33 -3.02 3.26
N ALA A 43 -0.26 -2.33 3.65
CA ALA A 43 0.31 -2.45 5.00
C ALA A 43 -0.70 -2.03 6.07
N ILE A 44 -1.41 -0.91 5.87
CA ILE A 44 -2.42 -0.41 6.81
C ILE A 44 -3.58 -1.39 6.97
N ASN A 45 -4.18 -1.82 5.87
CA ASN A 45 -5.47 -2.52 5.91
C ASN A 45 -5.36 -4.03 6.11
N LEU A 46 -4.22 -4.66 5.76
CA LEU A 46 -4.04 -6.10 5.87
C LEU A 46 -3.17 -6.52 7.06
N PHE A 47 -2.38 -5.60 7.63
CA PHE A 47 -1.43 -5.91 8.71
C PHE A 47 -1.66 -5.08 9.99
N GLU A 48 -1.88 -3.76 9.89
CA GLU A 48 -2.15 -2.95 11.08
C GLU A 48 -3.59 -3.09 11.56
N HIS A 49 -4.55 -3.07 10.63
CA HIS A 49 -5.98 -3.23 10.90
C HIS A 49 -6.51 -4.52 10.27
N ASP A 50 -7.61 -5.03 10.80
CA ASP A 50 -8.21 -6.29 10.38
C ASP A 50 -9.21 -6.10 9.23
N LEU A 51 -8.68 -5.65 8.07
CA LEU A 51 -9.40 -5.50 6.81
C LEU A 51 -10.57 -4.49 6.86
N PRO A 52 -10.38 -3.25 7.31
CA PRO A 52 -11.43 -2.24 7.28
C PRO A 52 -11.83 -1.85 5.84
N ARG A 53 -10.88 -1.92 4.90
CA ARG A 53 -11.12 -1.84 3.45
C ARG A 53 -10.20 -2.75 2.67
N LEU A 54 -10.60 -3.07 1.44
CA LEU A 54 -9.72 -3.78 0.51
C LEU A 54 -8.59 -2.86 0.02
N SER A 55 -7.40 -3.45 -0.15
CA SER A 55 -6.26 -2.82 -0.81
C SER A 55 -5.72 -3.77 -1.87
N VAL A 56 -5.40 -3.23 -3.04
CA VAL A 56 -5.20 -4.02 -4.26
C VAL A 56 -3.87 -3.76 -4.96
N ASP A 57 -3.03 -2.90 -4.37
CA ASP A 57 -1.73 -2.53 -4.89
C ASP A 57 -0.65 -2.79 -3.83
N ILE A 58 0.57 -3.10 -4.25
CA ILE A 58 1.73 -3.33 -3.38
C ILE A 58 2.68 -2.14 -3.53
N ASP A 59 2.76 -1.32 -2.51
CA ASP A 59 3.71 -0.21 -2.42
C ASP A 59 4.92 -0.64 -1.56
N LEU A 60 6.13 -0.47 -2.08
CA LEU A 60 7.36 -0.89 -1.43
C LEU A 60 8.24 0.30 -1.07
N ALA A 61 8.87 0.24 0.10
CA ALA A 61 9.98 1.07 0.50
C ALA A 61 11.28 0.29 0.29
N TRP A 62 12.27 0.92 -0.33
CA TRP A 62 13.64 0.41 -0.38
C TRP A 62 14.36 0.80 0.90
N LEU A 63 14.90 -0.16 1.64
CA LEU A 63 15.47 0.06 2.96
C LEU A 63 16.91 0.58 2.95
N PRO A 64 17.82 0.08 2.07
CA PRO A 64 19.17 0.60 1.98
C PRO A 64 19.20 2.07 1.55
N VAL A 65 20.25 2.79 1.93
CA VAL A 65 20.49 4.18 1.53
C VAL A 65 21.94 4.31 1.06
N HIS A 66 22.14 4.22 -0.25
CA HIS A 66 23.39 4.48 -0.95
C HIS A 66 23.24 5.70 -1.86
N ASP A 67 24.14 5.90 -2.78
CA ASP A 67 23.95 6.89 -3.84
C ASP A 67 22.71 6.56 -4.68
N TYR A 68 22.07 7.61 -5.20
CA TYR A 68 20.83 7.45 -5.97
C TYR A 68 20.97 6.48 -7.14
N ALA A 69 22.05 6.58 -7.91
CA ALA A 69 22.30 5.74 -9.09
C ALA A 69 22.51 4.27 -8.70
N GLU A 70 23.20 4.01 -7.59
CA GLU A 70 23.40 2.68 -7.05
C GLU A 70 22.06 2.06 -6.59
N ASP A 71 21.29 2.77 -5.77
CA ASP A 71 20.00 2.26 -5.30
C ASP A 71 19.02 2.07 -6.45
N ALA A 72 18.95 2.97 -7.42
CA ALA A 72 18.10 2.81 -8.60
C ALA A 72 18.43 1.52 -9.38
N ARG A 73 19.70 1.21 -9.55
CA ARG A 73 20.17 -0.05 -10.18
C ARG A 73 19.79 -1.27 -9.33
N LEU A 74 20.07 -1.24 -8.03
CA LEU A 74 19.77 -2.35 -7.11
C LEU A 74 18.27 -2.63 -7.00
N ILE A 75 17.43 -1.59 -6.96
CA ILE A 75 15.97 -1.69 -7.01
C ILE A 75 15.52 -2.38 -8.31
N ALA A 76 16.03 -1.92 -9.47
CA ALA A 76 15.68 -2.50 -10.75
C ALA A 76 16.06 -3.98 -10.82
N GLU A 77 17.26 -4.36 -10.36
CA GLU A 77 17.70 -5.74 -10.29
C GLU A 77 16.83 -6.59 -9.36
N ALA A 78 16.44 -6.07 -8.19
CA ALA A 78 15.55 -6.75 -7.26
C ALA A 78 14.15 -6.98 -7.86
N LEU A 79 13.59 -5.98 -8.53
CA LEU A 79 12.30 -6.11 -9.21
C LEU A 79 12.35 -7.08 -10.40
N VAL A 80 13.45 -7.11 -11.16
CA VAL A 80 13.62 -8.09 -12.26
C VAL A 80 13.69 -9.52 -11.70
N ARG A 81 14.41 -9.75 -10.60
CA ARG A 81 14.44 -11.05 -9.92
C ARG A 81 13.03 -11.45 -9.45
N LEU A 82 12.36 -10.54 -8.72
CA LEU A 82 10.97 -10.76 -8.26
C LEU A 82 10.04 -11.12 -9.43
N ALA A 83 10.15 -10.41 -10.57
CA ALA A 83 9.37 -10.74 -11.75
C ALA A 83 9.65 -12.16 -12.28
N GLY A 84 10.91 -12.61 -12.22
CA GLY A 84 11.30 -13.98 -12.56
C GLY A 84 10.66 -15.02 -11.64
N GLU A 85 10.70 -14.81 -10.34
CA GLU A 85 10.11 -15.69 -9.32
C GLU A 85 8.58 -15.77 -9.47
N LEU A 86 7.91 -14.65 -9.72
CA LEU A 86 6.47 -14.61 -9.94
C LEU A 86 6.03 -15.34 -11.23
N ARG A 87 6.88 -15.37 -12.26
CA ARG A 87 6.63 -16.15 -13.50
C ARG A 87 6.89 -17.63 -13.32
N ALA A 88 7.75 -18.00 -12.36
CA ALA A 88 8.10 -19.38 -12.06
C ALA A 88 6.95 -20.14 -11.35
N ARG A 89 7.10 -21.46 -11.22
CA ARG A 89 6.21 -22.27 -10.38
C ARG A 89 6.43 -21.93 -8.90
N PRO A 90 5.39 -22.02 -8.03
CA PRO A 90 4.03 -22.48 -8.38
C PRO A 90 3.10 -21.43 -8.96
N LEU A 91 3.44 -20.12 -8.89
CA LEU A 91 2.49 -19.04 -9.20
C LEU A 91 2.20 -18.89 -10.69
N GLN A 92 3.21 -18.98 -11.55
CA GLN A 92 3.11 -18.89 -13.03
C GLN A 92 2.32 -17.64 -13.51
N LEU A 93 2.62 -16.47 -12.91
CA LEU A 93 1.93 -15.23 -13.25
C LEU A 93 2.43 -14.65 -14.57
N GLN A 94 1.55 -13.92 -15.26
CA GLN A 94 1.98 -12.98 -16.29
C GLN A 94 2.47 -11.71 -15.62
N VAL A 95 3.73 -11.31 -15.87
CA VAL A 95 4.34 -10.14 -15.25
C VAL A 95 4.88 -9.21 -16.33
N GLN A 96 4.39 -7.97 -16.30
CA GLN A 96 4.89 -6.86 -17.12
C GLN A 96 5.75 -5.97 -16.26
N THR A 97 6.87 -5.49 -16.81
CA THR A 97 7.77 -4.53 -16.17
C THR A 97 7.60 -3.17 -16.82
N SER A 98 7.63 -2.10 -16.03
CA SER A 98 7.63 -0.73 -16.53
C SER A 98 8.82 0.03 -15.93
N ALA A 99 9.50 0.80 -16.78
CA ALA A 99 10.57 1.69 -16.36
C ALA A 99 10.01 3.03 -15.89
N GLY A 100 10.66 3.61 -14.89
CA GLY A 100 10.46 5.01 -14.48
C GLY A 100 11.32 5.98 -15.29
N GLU A 101 11.38 7.21 -14.82
CA GLU A 101 12.34 8.21 -15.36
C GLU A 101 13.76 7.66 -15.22
N GLY A 102 14.56 7.76 -16.29
CA GLY A 102 15.91 7.21 -16.35
C GLY A 102 16.00 5.75 -16.80
N GLY A 103 14.88 5.09 -17.17
CA GLY A 103 14.87 3.75 -17.78
C GLY A 103 15.00 2.57 -16.80
N ALA A 104 15.19 2.82 -15.50
CA ALA A 104 15.23 1.76 -14.48
C ALA A 104 13.82 1.21 -14.20
N VAL A 105 13.70 -0.12 -14.01
CA VAL A 105 12.43 -0.75 -13.64
C VAL A 105 12.04 -0.30 -12.23
N THR A 106 10.86 0.31 -12.11
CA THR A 106 10.30 0.77 -10.83
C THR A 106 8.92 0.20 -10.55
N ARG A 107 8.31 -0.49 -11.53
CA ARG A 107 6.95 -1.02 -11.43
C ARG A 107 6.86 -2.38 -12.11
N LEU A 108 6.10 -3.28 -11.45
CA LEU A 108 5.64 -4.54 -12.03
C LEU A 108 4.12 -4.56 -12.04
N VAL A 109 3.53 -5.22 -13.03
CA VAL A 109 2.10 -5.59 -13.03
C VAL A 109 2.02 -7.09 -13.16
N ALA A 110 1.66 -7.76 -12.07
CA ALA A 110 1.44 -9.20 -12.03
C ALA A 110 -0.03 -9.52 -12.24
N SER A 111 -0.35 -10.52 -13.07
CA SER A 111 -1.73 -10.86 -13.39
C SER A 111 -1.97 -12.34 -13.53
N ARG A 112 -3.18 -12.76 -13.10
CA ARG A 112 -3.76 -14.10 -13.31
C ARG A 112 -5.23 -13.93 -13.72
N GLY A 113 -5.55 -14.29 -14.96
CA GLY A 113 -6.87 -14.03 -15.53
C GLY A 113 -7.21 -12.54 -15.55
N ARG A 114 -8.29 -12.16 -14.85
CA ARG A 114 -8.73 -10.76 -14.75
C ARG A 114 -8.13 -10.02 -13.55
N ALA A 115 -7.55 -10.74 -12.58
CA ALA A 115 -6.92 -10.13 -11.43
C ALA A 115 -5.56 -9.54 -11.83
N ARG A 116 -5.34 -8.27 -11.44
CA ARG A 116 -4.08 -7.54 -11.66
C ARG A 116 -3.67 -6.86 -10.39
N VAL A 117 -2.40 -7.03 -10.01
CA VAL A 117 -1.77 -6.37 -8.87
C VAL A 117 -0.57 -5.58 -9.37
N GLN A 118 -0.53 -4.32 -9.01
CA GLN A 118 0.59 -3.43 -9.29
C GLN A 118 1.55 -3.48 -8.10
N ILE A 119 2.83 -3.56 -8.38
CA ILE A 119 3.91 -3.55 -7.40
C ILE A 119 4.80 -2.36 -7.75
N GLU A 120 4.90 -1.40 -6.86
CA GLU A 120 5.64 -0.16 -7.11
C GLU A 120 6.66 0.14 -6.01
N THR A 121 7.76 0.72 -6.42
CA THR A 121 8.75 1.35 -5.55
C THR A 121 9.32 2.59 -6.21
N THR A 122 10.01 3.42 -5.43
CA THR A 122 10.68 4.60 -5.94
C THR A 122 12.09 4.69 -5.37
N PRO A 123 13.09 5.03 -6.19
CA PRO A 123 14.43 5.29 -5.71
C PRO A 123 14.60 6.66 -5.06
N VAL A 124 13.56 7.49 -5.03
CA VAL A 124 13.61 8.84 -4.45
C VAL A 124 13.52 8.77 -2.92
N MET A 125 12.47 8.13 -2.40
CA MET A 125 12.32 7.89 -0.96
C MET A 125 12.86 6.52 -0.59
N ARG A 126 13.96 6.50 0.16
CA ARG A 126 14.67 5.30 0.62
C ARG A 126 14.90 5.38 2.12
N GLY A 127 15.12 4.22 2.74
CA GLY A 127 15.27 4.12 4.18
C GLY A 127 13.96 4.38 4.93
N THR A 128 14.06 4.40 6.25
CA THR A 128 12.95 4.62 7.19
C THR A 128 13.47 5.41 8.39
N VAL A 129 12.60 6.10 9.10
CA VAL A 129 12.95 6.80 10.34
C VAL A 129 13.04 5.79 11.49
N HIS A 130 12.14 4.82 11.53
CA HIS A 130 12.08 3.79 12.57
C HIS A 130 12.37 2.40 11.97
N PRO A 131 12.86 1.44 12.80
CA PRO A 131 13.07 0.07 12.34
C PRO A 131 11.79 -0.57 11.79
N VAL A 132 11.92 -1.32 10.69
CA VAL A 132 10.82 -2.12 10.13
C VAL A 132 10.42 -3.24 11.08
N ARG A 133 9.21 -3.78 10.88
CA ARG A 133 8.66 -4.89 11.67
C ARG A 133 8.32 -6.05 10.73
N THR A 134 8.61 -7.26 11.13
CA THR A 134 8.05 -8.45 10.49
C THR A 134 6.63 -8.66 11.03
N MET A 135 5.66 -8.71 10.16
CA MET A 135 4.24 -8.82 10.51
C MET A 135 3.56 -9.92 9.69
N VAL A 136 2.62 -10.59 10.34
CA VAL A 136 1.69 -11.55 9.72
C VAL A 136 0.42 -10.78 9.35
N VAL A 137 -0.24 -11.17 8.26
CA VAL A 137 -1.56 -10.65 7.90
C VAL A 137 -2.55 -10.84 9.05
N ARG A 138 -3.52 -9.94 9.17
CA ARG A 138 -4.53 -10.01 10.24
C ARG A 138 -5.46 -11.21 10.05
N PRO A 139 -6.11 -11.69 11.12
CA PRO A 139 -6.91 -12.92 11.10
C PRO A 139 -7.98 -12.98 10.00
N ARG A 140 -8.73 -11.90 9.79
CA ARG A 140 -9.75 -11.87 8.72
C ARG A 140 -9.13 -11.96 7.32
N VAL A 141 -7.92 -11.41 7.14
CA VAL A 141 -7.18 -11.51 5.88
C VAL A 141 -6.72 -12.94 5.65
N GLU A 142 -6.13 -13.57 6.66
CA GLU A 142 -5.67 -14.95 6.60
C GLU A 142 -6.82 -15.91 6.29
N ASP A 143 -7.93 -15.79 7.00
CA ASP A 143 -9.13 -16.59 6.81
C ASP A 143 -9.71 -16.49 5.38
N ALA A 144 -9.67 -15.29 4.79
CA ALA A 144 -10.30 -15.03 3.49
C ALA A 144 -9.36 -15.23 2.28
N PHE A 145 -8.08 -14.89 2.44
CA PHE A 145 -7.15 -14.75 1.33
C PHE A 145 -5.88 -15.58 1.48
N GLY A 146 -5.60 -16.11 2.68
CA GLY A 146 -4.44 -16.93 3.00
C GLY A 146 -3.37 -16.17 3.80
N PHE A 147 -2.35 -16.91 4.20
CA PHE A 147 -1.26 -16.45 5.04
C PHE A 147 -0.22 -15.65 4.24
N ALA A 148 0.30 -14.59 4.84
CA ALA A 148 1.54 -13.94 4.43
C ALA A 148 2.24 -13.32 5.64
N GLU A 149 3.56 -13.40 5.66
CA GLU A 149 4.44 -12.75 6.62
C GLU A 149 5.50 -11.95 5.86
N VAL A 150 5.59 -10.65 6.11
CA VAL A 150 6.50 -9.75 5.38
C VAL A 150 7.07 -8.68 6.30
N GLN A 151 8.16 -8.03 5.86
CA GLN A 151 8.58 -6.78 6.46
C GLN A 151 7.62 -5.66 6.12
N VAL A 152 7.18 -4.92 7.13
CA VAL A 152 6.27 -3.77 7.03
C VAL A 152 6.93 -2.57 7.67
N LEU A 153 6.74 -1.37 7.14
CA LEU A 153 7.18 -0.16 7.81
C LEU A 153 6.64 -0.08 9.23
N ASN A 154 7.39 0.53 10.13
CA ASN A 154 6.88 0.86 11.46
C ASN A 154 5.57 1.66 11.34
N PHE A 155 4.66 1.48 12.30
CA PHE A 155 3.39 2.21 12.35
C PHE A 155 3.57 3.72 12.13
N THR A 156 4.57 4.29 12.77
CA THR A 156 4.90 5.71 12.72
C THR A 156 5.31 6.15 11.31
N ASP A 157 6.23 5.43 10.64
CA ASP A 157 6.61 5.70 9.25
C ASP A 157 5.46 5.49 8.27
N LEU A 158 4.69 4.42 8.49
CA LEU A 158 3.56 4.06 7.64
C LEU A 158 2.51 5.17 7.60
N TYR A 159 2.13 5.68 8.77
CA TYR A 159 1.12 6.72 8.87
C TYR A 159 1.65 8.13 8.59
N ALA A 160 2.93 8.40 8.89
CA ALA A 160 3.59 9.64 8.45
C ALA A 160 3.55 9.76 6.91
N GLY A 161 3.88 8.68 6.20
CA GLY A 161 3.77 8.61 4.75
C GLY A 161 2.32 8.71 4.26
N LYS A 162 1.36 8.15 4.98
CA LYS A 162 -0.07 8.22 4.66
C LYS A 162 -0.62 9.65 4.82
N LEU A 163 -0.26 10.34 5.89
CA LEU A 163 -0.61 11.75 6.10
C LEU A 163 -0.06 12.64 4.98
N ALA A 164 1.23 12.47 4.65
CA ALA A 164 1.86 13.21 3.55
C ALA A 164 1.14 12.96 2.21
N ALA A 165 0.77 11.71 1.91
CA ALA A 165 0.02 11.37 0.70
C ALA A 165 -1.39 11.98 0.70
N ALA A 166 -2.11 11.90 1.82
CA ALA A 166 -3.44 12.48 1.96
C ALA A 166 -3.43 13.99 1.73
N LEU A 167 -2.49 14.70 2.33
CA LEU A 167 -2.34 16.14 2.15
C LEU A 167 -1.96 16.51 0.71
N SER A 168 -1.09 15.71 0.07
CA SER A 168 -0.59 15.98 -1.28
C SER A 168 -1.66 15.79 -2.37
N ARG A 169 -2.53 14.77 -2.26
CA ARG A 169 -3.42 14.36 -3.36
C ARG A 169 -4.90 14.24 -2.99
N GLN A 170 -5.25 14.29 -1.69
CA GLN A 170 -6.64 14.21 -1.21
C GLN A 170 -7.44 13.05 -1.81
N HIS A 171 -6.80 11.88 -1.98
CA HIS A 171 -7.45 10.71 -2.58
C HIS A 171 -8.40 10.03 -1.57
N PRO A 172 -9.60 9.55 -1.95
CA PRO A 172 -10.56 8.91 -1.04
C PRO A 172 -9.98 7.80 -0.17
N ARG A 173 -9.10 6.94 -0.72
CA ARG A 173 -8.41 5.87 0.03
C ARG A 173 -7.49 6.41 1.12
N ASP A 174 -6.84 7.54 0.86
CA ASP A 174 -5.92 8.14 1.84
C ASP A 174 -6.68 8.81 2.97
N LEU A 175 -7.79 9.50 2.66
CA LEU A 175 -8.66 10.10 3.69
C LEU A 175 -9.30 9.02 4.57
N PHE A 176 -9.73 7.89 4.00
CA PHE A 176 -10.23 6.75 4.77
C PHE A 176 -9.17 6.23 5.76
N ASP A 177 -7.95 5.97 5.28
CA ASP A 177 -6.86 5.48 6.11
C ASP A 177 -6.44 6.49 7.19
N VAL A 178 -6.50 7.79 6.90
CA VAL A 178 -6.29 8.85 7.90
C VAL A 178 -7.43 8.87 8.93
N GLY A 179 -8.68 8.66 8.50
CA GLY A 179 -9.81 8.53 9.42
C GLY A 179 -9.64 7.39 10.44
N LEU A 180 -9.02 6.27 10.04
CA LEU A 180 -8.65 5.20 10.97
C LEU A 180 -7.58 5.65 11.96
N LEU A 181 -6.56 6.40 11.49
CA LEU A 181 -5.50 6.93 12.35
C LEU A 181 -6.04 7.86 13.43
N LEU A 182 -6.99 8.75 13.07
CA LEU A 182 -7.55 9.73 14.01
C LEU A 182 -8.35 9.07 15.15
N GLN A 183 -8.70 7.80 15.00
CA GLN A 183 -9.35 6.99 16.03
C GLN A 183 -8.35 6.08 16.78
N ASP A 184 -7.08 6.10 16.40
CA ASP A 184 -6.03 5.24 16.96
C ASP A 184 -5.24 5.99 18.05
N GLU A 185 -5.17 5.43 19.25
CA GLU A 185 -4.44 6.00 20.38
C GLU A 185 -2.92 6.10 20.15
N ARG A 186 -2.39 5.42 19.12
CA ARG A 186 -0.98 5.48 18.74
C ARG A 186 -0.61 6.74 17.92
N ALA A 187 -1.55 7.64 17.67
CA ALA A 187 -1.28 8.95 17.05
C ALA A 187 -0.60 9.89 18.07
N ASP A 188 0.64 9.62 18.40
CA ASP A 188 1.45 10.29 19.42
C ASP A 188 2.44 11.33 18.85
N GLU A 189 3.26 11.92 19.71
CA GLU A 189 4.28 12.89 19.33
C GLU A 189 5.34 12.31 18.38
N ALA A 190 5.68 11.02 18.49
CA ALA A 190 6.66 10.38 17.62
C ALA A 190 6.13 10.32 16.18
N LEU A 191 4.85 10.05 15.99
CA LEU A 191 4.20 10.10 14.69
C LEU A 191 4.28 11.52 14.08
N TRP A 192 3.97 12.55 14.84
CA TRP A 192 4.00 13.93 14.33
C TRP A 192 5.40 14.39 13.98
N ARG A 193 6.41 14.03 14.75
CA ARG A 193 7.82 14.28 14.40
C ARG A 193 8.23 13.56 13.12
N THR A 194 7.84 12.30 12.98
CA THR A 194 8.14 11.53 11.77
C THR A 194 7.39 12.10 10.56
N PHE A 195 6.14 12.53 10.74
CA PHE A 195 5.39 13.21 9.68
C PHE A 195 6.11 14.48 9.19
N LEU A 196 6.74 15.27 10.06
CA LEU A 196 7.53 16.42 9.63
C LEU A 196 8.70 16.01 8.73
N VAL A 197 9.35 14.88 9.01
CA VAL A 197 10.40 14.34 8.11
C VAL A 197 9.79 13.99 6.74
N TYR A 198 8.68 13.26 6.70
CA TYR A 198 8.01 12.90 5.44
C TYR A 198 7.50 14.12 4.67
N LEU A 199 7.05 15.15 5.37
CA LEU A 199 6.63 16.42 4.77
C LEU A 199 7.78 17.10 4.03
N THR A 200 8.99 17.10 4.62
CA THR A 200 10.19 17.68 3.97
C THR A 200 10.69 16.86 2.78
N CYS A 201 10.34 15.58 2.70
CA CYS A 201 10.65 14.70 1.56
C CYS A 201 9.70 14.90 0.37
N SER A 202 8.65 15.72 0.49
CA SER A 202 7.71 16.00 -0.59
C SER A 202 8.32 16.94 -1.62
N PRO A 203 8.05 16.74 -2.92
CA PRO A 203 8.41 17.73 -3.95
C PRO A 203 7.55 18.99 -3.89
N LYS A 204 6.42 18.96 -3.18
CA LYS A 204 5.54 20.12 -2.97
C LYS A 204 6.00 20.93 -1.74
N PRO A 205 5.90 22.25 -1.78
CA PRO A 205 6.17 23.08 -0.61
C PRO A 205 5.25 22.73 0.56
N ALA A 206 5.76 22.75 1.80
CA ALA A 206 5.00 22.37 2.99
C ALA A 206 3.72 23.22 3.18
N TRP A 207 3.77 24.51 2.86
CA TRP A 207 2.60 25.41 2.96
C TRP A 207 1.47 24.99 2.00
N GLU A 208 1.79 24.49 0.80
CA GLU A 208 0.81 23.98 -0.16
C GLU A 208 0.17 22.70 0.36
N MET A 209 0.98 21.80 0.92
CA MET A 209 0.50 20.55 1.50
C MET A 209 -0.39 20.78 2.72
N LEU A 210 -0.05 21.73 3.59
CA LEU A 210 -0.82 22.03 4.81
C LEU A 210 -2.11 22.83 4.54
N THR A 211 -2.34 23.28 3.30
CA THR A 211 -3.58 23.93 2.88
C THR A 211 -4.23 23.19 1.69
N PRO A 212 -4.50 21.88 1.84
CA PRO A 212 -4.97 21.08 0.72
C PRO A 212 -6.36 21.51 0.25
N ARG A 213 -6.60 21.39 -1.05
CA ARG A 213 -7.92 21.63 -1.66
C ARG A 213 -8.51 20.29 -2.11
N VAL A 214 -9.82 20.15 -1.96
CA VAL A 214 -10.52 19.00 -2.52
C VAL A 214 -10.40 19.05 -4.05
N PRO A 215 -9.87 17.98 -4.70
CA PRO A 215 -9.81 17.93 -6.15
C PRO A 215 -11.20 18.04 -6.79
N ALA A 216 -11.29 18.70 -7.92
CA ALA A 216 -12.57 18.85 -8.62
C ALA A 216 -13.18 17.51 -9.06
N ASP A 217 -12.34 16.51 -9.30
CA ASP A 217 -12.70 15.15 -9.70
C ASP A 217 -12.84 14.17 -8.51
N PHE A 218 -12.88 14.67 -7.25
CA PHE A 218 -12.91 13.83 -6.05
C PHE A 218 -14.06 12.81 -6.08
N VAL A 219 -15.27 13.25 -6.46
CA VAL A 219 -16.46 12.37 -6.55
C VAL A 219 -16.26 11.31 -7.63
N ALA A 220 -15.75 11.66 -8.79
CA ALA A 220 -15.46 10.72 -9.87
C ALA A 220 -14.38 9.70 -9.43
N THR A 221 -13.35 10.16 -8.74
CA THR A 221 -12.30 9.31 -8.17
C THR A 221 -12.88 8.37 -7.09
N PHE A 222 -13.78 8.86 -6.24
CA PHE A 222 -14.48 8.03 -5.26
C PHE A 222 -15.25 6.90 -5.94
N GLU A 223 -16.09 7.22 -6.92
CA GLU A 223 -16.91 6.23 -7.63
C GLU A 223 -16.04 5.17 -8.38
N ALA A 224 -14.95 5.61 -9.00
CA ALA A 224 -14.10 4.74 -9.80
C ALA A 224 -13.11 3.90 -8.98
N HIS A 225 -12.60 4.42 -7.86
CA HIS A 225 -11.42 3.86 -7.19
C HIS A 225 -11.57 3.59 -5.69
N PHE A 226 -12.76 3.84 -5.12
CA PHE A 226 -13.00 3.58 -3.69
C PHE A 226 -14.31 2.84 -3.42
N LYS A 227 -15.38 3.18 -4.10
CA LYS A 227 -16.70 2.58 -3.90
C LYS A 227 -16.66 1.05 -4.02
N GLY A 228 -17.18 0.37 -3.02
CA GLY A 228 -17.14 -1.10 -2.93
C GLY A 228 -15.85 -1.68 -2.35
N MET A 229 -14.95 -0.83 -1.86
CA MET A 229 -13.74 -1.27 -1.15
C MET A 229 -13.95 -1.46 0.36
N THR A 230 -15.03 -1.00 0.92
CA THR A 230 -15.38 -1.14 2.35
C THR A 230 -16.54 -2.12 2.53
N ALA A 231 -16.58 -2.85 3.66
CA ALA A 231 -17.68 -3.77 3.98
C ALA A 231 -19.00 -3.01 4.14
N GLU A 232 -18.94 -1.89 4.87
CA GLU A 232 -20.08 -0.98 5.00
C GLU A 232 -19.92 0.19 4.03
N PRO A 233 -20.99 0.58 3.32
CA PRO A 233 -20.94 1.72 2.42
C PRO A 233 -20.57 3.02 3.16
N ILE A 234 -19.56 3.72 2.67
CA ILE A 234 -19.16 5.03 3.18
C ILE A 234 -19.43 6.07 2.10
N GLY A 235 -20.03 7.20 2.48
CA GLY A 235 -20.31 8.32 1.59
C GLY A 235 -19.13 9.31 1.49
N VAL A 236 -19.15 10.13 0.44
CA VAL A 236 -18.16 11.19 0.20
C VAL A 236 -18.06 12.15 1.39
N ALA A 237 -19.19 12.54 2.01
CA ALA A 237 -19.21 13.46 3.15
C ALA A 237 -18.41 12.92 4.34
N ALA A 238 -18.59 11.65 4.71
CA ALA A 238 -17.87 11.03 5.82
C ALA A 238 -16.35 10.97 5.59
N LEU A 239 -15.91 10.79 4.33
CA LEU A 239 -14.47 10.83 4.01
C LEU A 239 -13.90 12.26 4.14
N LEU A 240 -14.69 13.28 3.83
CA LEU A 240 -14.24 14.66 3.93
C LEU A 240 -14.16 15.16 5.39
N GLU A 241 -14.81 14.49 6.33
CA GLU A 241 -14.68 14.75 7.77
C GLU A 241 -13.28 14.37 8.33
N SER A 242 -12.59 13.43 7.66
CA SER A 242 -11.22 13.01 8.02
C SER A 242 -10.12 13.93 7.46
N ARG A 243 -10.49 15.07 6.96
CA ARG A 243 -9.62 15.99 6.23
C ARG A 243 -8.87 17.00 7.11
#